data_5776b6d183a27ae147267ad202bb8a20
#
_entry.id   5776b6d183a27ae147267ad202bb8a20
#
_cell.length_a   1.000
_cell.length_b   1.000
_cell.length_c   1.000
_cell.angle_alpha   90.00
_cell.angle_beta   90.00
_cell.angle_gamma   90.00
#
_symmetry.space_group_name_H-M   'P 1'
#
loop_
_entity.id
_entity.type
_entity.pdbx_description
1 polymer ?
#
loop_
_entity_poly.entity_id
_entity_poly.type
_entity_poly.pdbx_seq_one_letter_code
_entity_poly.pdbx_strand_id
1 'polypeptide(L)'
;MLNYIENLKEEIIKNTQELIRIPSVGSTSNNINMPFGENANKALEYVLNLGKNLGFKVKNLDGYCGYIEFGEGEELLGIIGHLDVVPEGEGWTFPPFSATIHDNKIFGRGAIDDKGPVISSLYAMKAVMENCHVQKRVRLILGLNEEKNWNCIKHYKKVEESPTLSFSPDADFPCIYAEKSILNCY
;
A
#
# COMPACT_ATOMS: atom_id res chain seq x y z
N MET A 1 19.12 -11.41 6.46
CA MET A 1 17.98 -10.56 6.07
C MET A 1 18.42 -9.31 5.32
N LEU A 2 19.28 -8.43 5.85
CA LEU A 2 19.72 -7.21 5.14
C LEU A 2 20.34 -7.50 3.76
N ASN A 3 21.27 -8.45 3.66
CA ASN A 3 21.83 -8.86 2.37
C ASN A 3 20.77 -9.39 1.38
N TYR A 4 19.71 -10.01 1.86
CA TYR A 4 18.61 -10.46 1.02
C TYR A 4 17.86 -9.29 0.41
N ILE A 5 17.54 -8.27 1.21
CA ILE A 5 16.88 -7.05 0.73
C ILE A 5 17.78 -6.28 -0.25
N GLU A 6 19.09 -6.18 0.03
CA GLU A 6 20.03 -5.51 -0.89
C GLU A 6 20.06 -6.15 -2.27
N ASN A 7 19.96 -7.48 -2.34
CA ASN A 7 19.87 -8.21 -3.62
C ASN A 7 18.58 -7.92 -4.39
N LEU A 8 17.52 -7.48 -3.71
CA LEU A 8 16.22 -7.14 -4.32
C LEU A 8 16.07 -5.64 -4.63
N LYS A 9 17.07 -4.82 -4.33
CA LYS A 9 17.01 -3.37 -4.42
C LYS A 9 16.52 -2.86 -5.77
N GLU A 10 17.08 -3.35 -6.87
CA GLU A 10 16.70 -2.96 -8.22
C GLU A 10 15.24 -3.31 -8.53
N GLU A 11 14.78 -4.46 -8.03
CA GLU A 11 13.41 -4.91 -8.20
C GLU A 11 12.44 -4.06 -7.37
N ILE A 12 12.79 -3.71 -6.14
CA ILE A 12 12.03 -2.80 -5.27
C ILE A 12 11.88 -1.43 -5.94
N ILE A 13 12.98 -0.86 -6.42
CA ILE A 13 12.99 0.43 -7.13
C ILE A 13 12.09 0.37 -8.36
N LYS A 14 12.24 -0.65 -9.19
CA LYS A 14 11.43 -0.84 -10.39
C LYS A 14 9.95 -0.92 -10.07
N ASN A 15 9.54 -1.76 -9.11
CA ASN A 15 8.13 -1.92 -8.78
C ASN A 15 7.54 -0.68 -8.11
N THR A 16 8.35 0.08 -7.36
CA THR A 16 7.95 1.39 -6.84
C THR A 16 7.69 2.36 -8.00
N GLN A 17 8.58 2.43 -8.99
CA GLN A 17 8.39 3.28 -10.17
C GLN A 17 7.15 2.88 -10.98
N GLU A 18 6.92 1.59 -11.23
CA GLU A 18 5.75 1.11 -11.97
C GLU A 18 4.44 1.47 -11.25
N LEU A 19 4.41 1.33 -9.92
CA LEU A 19 3.23 1.70 -9.14
C LEU A 19 2.99 3.22 -9.14
N ILE A 20 4.04 4.05 -9.05
CA ILE A 20 3.93 5.52 -9.12
C ILE A 20 3.38 5.96 -10.48
N ARG A 21 3.75 5.29 -11.58
CA ARG A 21 3.26 5.61 -12.94
C ARG A 21 1.77 5.41 -13.13
N ILE A 22 1.09 4.72 -12.23
CA ILE A 22 -0.37 4.59 -12.22
C ILE A 22 -0.95 5.81 -11.49
N PRO A 23 -1.64 6.75 -12.16
CA PRO A 23 -2.16 7.97 -11.53
C PRO A 23 -3.44 7.66 -10.76
N SER A 24 -3.33 6.97 -9.63
CA SER A 24 -4.42 6.49 -8.80
C SER A 24 -5.08 7.58 -7.95
N VAL A 25 -5.30 8.75 -8.54
CA VAL A 25 -6.10 9.82 -7.92
C VAL A 25 -7.51 9.29 -7.71
N GLY A 26 -7.94 9.22 -6.46
CA GLY A 26 -9.23 8.66 -6.10
C GLY A 26 -10.38 9.44 -6.73
N SER A 27 -11.32 8.76 -7.36
CA SER A 27 -12.52 9.32 -7.96
C SER A 27 -13.76 8.54 -7.54
N THR A 28 -14.93 9.15 -7.63
CA THR A 28 -16.18 8.42 -7.46
C THR A 28 -16.56 7.76 -8.79
N SER A 29 -16.91 6.48 -8.76
CA SER A 29 -17.31 5.72 -9.94
C SER A 29 -18.67 5.03 -9.72
N ASN A 30 -19.47 4.95 -10.77
CA ASN A 30 -20.71 4.17 -10.78
C ASN A 30 -20.45 2.66 -11.01
N ASN A 31 -19.22 2.27 -11.28
CA ASN A 31 -18.85 0.86 -11.43
C ASN A 31 -18.70 0.23 -10.05
N ILE A 32 -19.59 -0.71 -9.73
CA ILE A 32 -19.62 -1.36 -8.41
C ILE A 32 -18.32 -2.11 -8.07
N ASN A 33 -17.60 -2.60 -9.09
CA ASN A 33 -16.34 -3.32 -8.92
C ASN A 33 -15.11 -2.39 -8.91
N MET A 34 -15.30 -1.09 -9.16
CA MET A 34 -14.24 -0.07 -9.18
C MET A 34 -14.77 1.23 -8.56
N PRO A 35 -15.19 1.20 -7.28
CA PRO A 35 -15.92 2.32 -6.65
C PRO A 35 -15.08 3.61 -6.56
N PHE A 36 -13.76 3.48 -6.60
CA PHE A 36 -12.83 4.61 -6.52
C PHE A 36 -12.15 4.94 -7.86
N GLY A 37 -12.67 4.39 -8.96
CA GLY A 37 -12.21 4.65 -10.31
C GLY A 37 -11.23 3.62 -10.86
N GLU A 38 -11.04 3.67 -12.15
CA GLU A 38 -10.25 2.69 -12.90
C GLU A 38 -8.77 2.69 -12.49
N ASN A 39 -8.18 3.86 -12.30
CA ASN A 39 -6.76 3.97 -11.96
C ASN A 39 -6.46 3.49 -10.53
N ALA A 40 -7.35 3.72 -9.57
CA ALA A 40 -7.25 3.15 -8.24
C ALA A 40 -7.31 1.62 -8.30
N ASN A 41 -8.25 1.07 -9.09
CA ASN A 41 -8.33 -0.36 -9.30
C ASN A 41 -7.09 -0.93 -10.02
N LYS A 42 -6.53 -0.25 -11.02
CA LYS A 42 -5.27 -0.65 -11.68
C LYS A 42 -4.11 -0.72 -10.68
N ALA A 43 -4.02 0.23 -9.75
CA ALA A 43 -2.99 0.20 -8.71
C ALA A 43 -3.16 -1.00 -7.79
N LEU A 44 -4.39 -1.31 -7.37
CA LEU A 44 -4.70 -2.50 -6.57
C LEU A 44 -4.32 -3.79 -7.30
N GLU A 45 -4.78 -3.96 -8.52
CA GLU A 45 -4.48 -5.15 -9.33
C GLU A 45 -2.97 -5.32 -9.57
N TYR A 46 -2.25 -4.22 -9.79
CA TYR A 46 -0.80 -4.25 -9.93
C TYR A 46 -0.13 -4.85 -8.68
N VAL A 47 -0.46 -4.34 -7.48
CA VAL A 47 0.18 -4.76 -6.23
C VAL A 47 -0.27 -6.17 -5.83
N LEU A 48 -1.54 -6.55 -6.05
CA LEU A 48 -2.01 -7.91 -5.82
C LEU A 48 -1.32 -8.92 -6.74
N ASN A 49 -1.17 -8.61 -8.02
CA ASN A 49 -0.44 -9.47 -8.97
C ASN A 49 1.04 -9.59 -8.59
N LEU A 50 1.68 -8.50 -8.18
CA LEU A 50 3.05 -8.52 -7.67
C LEU A 50 3.15 -9.44 -6.44
N GLY A 51 2.26 -9.29 -5.46
CA GLY A 51 2.22 -10.15 -4.27
C GLY A 51 2.03 -11.62 -4.61
N LYS A 52 1.13 -11.93 -5.55
CA LYS A 52 0.92 -13.30 -6.04
C LYS A 52 2.19 -13.88 -6.69
N ASN A 53 2.87 -13.09 -7.51
CA ASN A 53 4.12 -13.52 -8.17
C ASN A 53 5.26 -13.73 -7.16
N LEU A 54 5.25 -12.99 -6.04
CA LEU A 54 6.18 -13.18 -4.93
C LEU A 54 5.83 -14.36 -4.02
N GLY A 55 4.73 -15.08 -4.27
CA GLY A 55 4.34 -16.28 -3.56
C GLY A 55 3.37 -16.08 -2.39
N PHE A 56 2.80 -14.91 -2.24
CA PHE A 56 1.81 -14.61 -1.20
C PHE A 56 0.38 -15.05 -1.58
N LYS A 57 -0.46 -15.26 -0.56
CA LYS A 57 -1.92 -15.28 -0.74
C LYS A 57 -2.41 -13.86 -0.96
N VAL A 58 -3.32 -13.66 -1.92
CA VAL A 58 -3.86 -12.34 -2.24
C VAL A 58 -5.37 -12.38 -2.34
N LYS A 59 -6.03 -11.28 -2.00
CA LYS A 59 -7.49 -11.15 -2.14
C LYS A 59 -7.86 -9.72 -2.50
N ASN A 60 -8.69 -9.57 -3.53
CA ASN A 60 -9.40 -8.34 -3.84
C ASN A 60 -10.75 -8.36 -3.11
N LEU A 61 -11.10 -7.29 -2.43
CA LEU A 61 -12.34 -7.12 -1.68
C LEU A 61 -13.23 -6.12 -2.41
N ASP A 62 -13.89 -6.62 -3.46
CA ASP A 62 -14.91 -5.91 -4.25
C ASP A 62 -14.41 -4.58 -4.84
N GLY A 63 -13.11 -4.44 -5.11
CA GLY A 63 -12.51 -3.20 -5.61
C GLY A 63 -12.47 -2.05 -4.60
N TYR A 64 -12.89 -2.25 -3.35
CA TYR A 64 -12.74 -1.26 -2.27
C TYR A 64 -11.34 -1.26 -1.67
N CYS A 65 -10.78 -2.44 -1.51
CA CYS A 65 -9.45 -2.67 -0.98
C CYS A 65 -9.01 -4.09 -1.33
N GLY A 66 -7.81 -4.45 -0.91
CA GLY A 66 -7.34 -5.82 -1.03
C GLY A 66 -6.31 -6.13 0.03
N TYR A 67 -5.80 -7.34 0.04
CA TYR A 67 -4.70 -7.68 0.90
C TYR A 67 -3.76 -8.75 0.32
N ILE A 68 -2.57 -8.77 0.88
CA ILE A 68 -1.50 -9.72 0.61
C ILE A 68 -1.14 -10.35 1.95
N GLU A 69 -1.12 -11.67 2.04
CA GLU A 69 -0.95 -12.38 3.32
C GLU A 69 0.00 -13.56 3.21
N PHE A 70 0.74 -13.83 4.28
CA PHE A 70 1.48 -15.08 4.51
C PHE A 70 1.45 -15.46 5.99
N GLY A 71 1.96 -16.66 6.27
CA GLY A 71 1.99 -17.22 7.61
C GLY A 71 0.71 -17.96 7.97
N GLU A 72 0.71 -18.56 9.17
CA GLU A 72 -0.38 -19.37 9.70
C GLU A 72 -0.59 -19.04 11.19
N GLY A 73 -1.74 -19.39 11.74
CA GLY A 73 -2.09 -19.17 13.14
C GLY A 73 -3.32 -18.28 13.33
N GLU A 74 -3.71 -18.09 14.58
CA GLU A 74 -4.89 -17.30 14.94
C GLU A 74 -4.61 -15.78 14.96
N GLU A 75 -3.44 -15.40 15.45
CA GLU A 75 -3.08 -13.98 15.53
C GLU A 75 -2.74 -13.41 14.16
N LEU A 76 -3.23 -12.20 13.90
CA LEU A 76 -3.03 -11.46 12.66
C LEU A 76 -2.32 -10.13 12.94
N LEU A 77 -1.11 -9.97 12.38
CA LEU A 77 -0.41 -8.69 12.30
C LEU A 77 -0.82 -7.99 11.00
N GLY A 78 -1.42 -6.82 11.11
CA GLY A 78 -1.79 -5.96 9.98
C GLY A 78 -0.72 -4.90 9.70
N ILE A 79 -0.37 -4.74 8.43
CA ILE A 79 0.35 -3.58 7.89
C ILE A 79 -0.68 -2.84 7.04
N ILE A 80 -0.96 -1.59 7.37
CA ILE A 80 -2.05 -0.83 6.71
C ILE A 80 -1.42 0.25 5.86
N GLY A 81 -1.61 0.16 4.55
CA GLY A 81 -1.18 1.16 3.59
C GLY A 81 -2.27 1.47 2.57
N HIS A 82 -2.02 2.46 1.71
CA HIS A 82 -2.98 2.85 0.68
C HIS A 82 -2.31 3.07 -0.68
N LEU A 83 -3.12 3.04 -1.72
CA LEU A 83 -2.67 3.15 -3.11
C LEU A 83 -3.29 4.34 -3.83
N ASP A 84 -4.34 4.94 -3.29
CA ASP A 84 -4.86 6.21 -3.78
C ASP A 84 -3.92 7.34 -3.42
N VAL A 85 -4.00 8.41 -4.19
CA VAL A 85 -3.17 9.61 -4.00
C VAL A 85 -4.04 10.85 -4.17
N VAL A 86 -3.63 11.95 -3.55
CA VAL A 86 -4.22 13.27 -3.81
C VAL A 86 -3.88 13.74 -5.23
N PRO A 87 -4.65 14.68 -5.80
CA PRO A 87 -4.29 15.32 -7.06
C PRO A 87 -2.86 15.88 -7.03
N GLU A 88 -2.19 15.79 -8.15
CA GLU A 88 -0.77 16.16 -8.26
C GLU A 88 -0.47 17.63 -7.92
N GLY A 89 -1.40 18.56 -8.23
CA GLY A 89 -1.14 19.99 -8.09
C GLY A 89 -0.11 20.50 -9.09
N GLU A 90 0.53 21.62 -8.76
CA GLU A 90 1.48 22.33 -9.59
C GLU A 90 2.88 22.38 -8.96
N GLY A 91 3.89 22.89 -9.69
CA GLY A 91 5.24 23.14 -9.18
C GLY A 91 6.18 21.92 -9.20
N TRP A 92 5.87 20.90 -9.96
CA TRP A 92 6.71 19.71 -10.08
C TRP A 92 7.97 19.97 -10.93
N THR A 93 9.14 19.58 -10.40
CA THR A 93 10.41 19.58 -11.16
C THR A 93 10.42 18.51 -12.25
N PHE A 94 9.83 17.35 -11.97
CA PHE A 94 9.64 16.25 -12.92
C PHE A 94 8.16 15.93 -13.03
N PRO A 95 7.65 15.38 -14.15
CA PRO A 95 6.23 15.02 -14.24
C PRO A 95 5.79 14.13 -13.09
N PRO A 96 4.66 14.42 -12.42
CA PRO A 96 4.28 13.80 -11.13
C PRO A 96 4.11 12.29 -11.16
N PHE A 97 3.79 11.72 -12.31
CA PHE A 97 3.66 10.26 -12.49
C PHE A 97 4.77 9.64 -13.35
N SER A 98 5.89 10.35 -13.54
CA SER A 98 7.04 9.82 -14.30
C SER A 98 7.87 8.82 -13.50
N ALA A 99 7.83 8.91 -12.17
CA ALA A 99 8.70 8.14 -11.27
C ALA A 99 10.19 8.30 -11.63
N THR A 100 10.59 9.55 -11.92
CA THR A 100 11.96 9.88 -12.33
C THR A 100 12.93 9.62 -11.19
N ILE A 101 14.04 8.94 -11.50
CA ILE A 101 15.17 8.81 -10.57
C ILE A 101 16.17 9.92 -10.87
N HIS A 102 16.47 10.73 -9.84
CA HIS A 102 17.49 11.77 -9.89
C HIS A 102 18.16 11.88 -8.53
N ASP A 103 19.47 11.99 -8.48
CA ASP A 103 20.27 12.05 -7.24
C ASP A 103 19.89 10.98 -6.20
N ASN A 104 19.77 9.73 -6.64
CA ASN A 104 19.38 8.58 -5.81
C ASN A 104 18.00 8.72 -5.11
N LYS A 105 17.10 9.55 -5.65
CA LYS A 105 15.73 9.74 -5.16
C LYS A 105 14.73 9.43 -6.26
N ILE A 106 13.61 8.84 -5.90
CA ILE A 106 12.46 8.65 -6.80
C ILE A 106 11.52 9.84 -6.63
N PHE A 107 11.32 10.60 -7.70
CA PHE A 107 10.40 11.73 -7.73
C PHE A 107 9.06 11.31 -8.33
N GLY A 108 7.98 11.53 -7.59
CA GLY A 108 6.64 11.26 -8.08
C GLY A 108 5.56 11.39 -7.00
N ARG A 109 4.32 11.66 -7.41
CA ARG A 109 3.16 11.63 -6.53
C ARG A 109 2.96 10.20 -6.01
N GLY A 110 2.86 10.02 -4.68
CA GLY A 110 2.78 8.73 -4.04
C GLY A 110 4.15 8.07 -3.75
N ALA A 111 5.28 8.72 -4.06
CA ALA A 111 6.61 8.13 -3.80
C ALA A 111 6.86 7.92 -2.31
N ILE A 112 6.38 8.82 -1.45
CA ILE A 112 6.50 8.75 0.00
C ILE A 112 5.17 8.42 0.67
N ASP A 113 4.07 8.86 0.12
CA ASP A 113 2.70 8.75 0.63
C ASP A 113 1.81 8.14 -0.46
N ASP A 114 1.52 6.83 -0.41
CA ASP A 114 2.07 5.76 0.45
C ASP A 114 2.61 4.59 -0.40
N LYS A 115 2.71 4.75 -1.75
CA LYS A 115 3.11 3.67 -2.68
C LYS A 115 4.52 3.12 -2.43
N GLY A 116 5.46 4.01 -2.08
CA GLY A 116 6.83 3.60 -1.74
C GLY A 116 6.87 2.76 -0.47
N PRO A 117 6.29 3.21 0.65
CA PRO A 117 6.17 2.43 1.87
C PRO A 117 5.40 1.12 1.69
N VAL A 118 4.33 1.08 0.86
CA VAL A 118 3.61 -0.16 0.51
C VAL A 118 4.53 -1.18 -0.16
N ILE A 119 5.27 -0.77 -1.20
CA ILE A 119 6.22 -1.68 -1.87
C ILE A 119 7.32 -2.11 -0.91
N SER A 120 7.86 -1.19 -0.11
CA SER A 120 8.89 -1.51 0.90
C SER A 120 8.37 -2.54 1.90
N SER A 121 7.14 -2.39 2.37
CA SER A 121 6.49 -3.33 3.28
C SER A 121 6.29 -4.71 2.65
N LEU A 122 5.87 -4.77 1.38
CA LEU A 122 5.70 -6.03 0.65
C LEU A 122 7.03 -6.80 0.55
N TYR A 123 8.12 -6.11 0.24
CA TYR A 123 9.44 -6.74 0.14
C TYR A 123 10.04 -7.06 1.52
N ALA A 124 9.72 -6.30 2.57
CA ALA A 124 10.04 -6.66 3.94
C ALA A 124 9.31 -7.96 4.35
N MET A 125 8.02 -8.09 4.02
CA MET A 125 7.25 -9.33 4.21
C MET A 125 7.89 -10.50 3.44
N LYS A 126 8.34 -10.29 2.20
CA LYS A 126 9.04 -11.31 1.40
C LYS A 126 10.34 -11.75 2.08
N ALA A 127 11.13 -10.80 2.57
CA ALA A 127 12.36 -11.14 3.30
C ALA A 127 12.08 -11.95 4.58
N VAL A 128 11.04 -11.60 5.32
CA VAL A 128 10.63 -12.36 6.52
C VAL A 128 10.14 -13.75 6.14
N MET A 129 9.29 -13.87 5.13
CA MET A 129 8.75 -15.14 4.65
C MET A 129 9.87 -16.14 4.24
N GLU A 130 10.92 -15.64 3.59
CA GLU A 130 12.02 -16.48 3.09
C GLU A 130 13.10 -16.81 4.14
N ASN A 131 13.24 -16.00 5.18
CA ASN A 131 14.38 -16.11 6.10
C ASN A 131 13.99 -16.37 7.55
N CYS A 132 12.69 -16.37 7.87
CA CYS A 132 12.21 -16.52 9.25
C CYS A 132 11.11 -17.57 9.35
N HIS A 133 11.06 -18.26 10.47
CA HIS A 133 9.87 -19.05 10.82
C HIS A 133 8.87 -18.14 11.54
N VAL A 134 7.70 -17.92 10.93
CA VAL A 134 6.66 -17.03 11.44
C VAL A 134 5.50 -17.86 11.98
N GLN A 135 5.11 -17.59 13.22
CA GLN A 135 4.02 -18.31 13.92
C GLN A 135 2.68 -17.53 13.90
N LYS A 136 2.65 -16.41 13.17
CA LYS A 136 1.48 -15.53 13.04
C LYS A 136 1.21 -15.26 11.58
N ARG A 137 -0.02 -14.92 11.24
CA ARG A 137 -0.34 -14.36 9.93
C ARG A 137 0.12 -12.92 9.86
N VAL A 138 0.68 -12.53 8.72
CA VAL A 138 1.07 -11.15 8.43
C VAL A 138 0.33 -10.72 7.18
N ARG A 139 -0.40 -9.61 7.25
CA ARG A 139 -1.25 -9.12 6.19
C ARG A 139 -0.97 -7.66 5.87
N LEU A 140 -0.60 -7.38 4.63
CA LEU A 140 -0.55 -6.02 4.07
C LEU A 140 -1.94 -5.69 3.51
N ILE A 141 -2.61 -4.74 4.12
CA ILE A 141 -3.94 -4.25 3.75
C ILE A 141 -3.74 -3.03 2.87
N LEU A 142 -4.37 -3.04 1.69
CA LEU A 142 -4.20 -2.05 0.63
C LEU A 142 -5.49 -1.25 0.47
N GLY A 143 -5.54 -0.04 1.00
CA GLY A 143 -6.66 0.89 0.88
C GLY A 143 -6.67 1.62 -0.47
N LEU A 144 -7.85 2.04 -0.94
CA LEU A 144 -8.04 2.81 -2.17
C LEU A 144 -8.80 4.13 -1.94
N ASN A 145 -9.02 4.53 -0.70
CA ASN A 145 -9.79 5.74 -0.36
C ASN A 145 -9.35 6.33 0.98
N GLU A 146 -8.06 6.26 1.27
CA GLU A 146 -7.48 6.81 2.49
C GLU A 146 -7.59 8.33 2.50
N GLU A 147 -7.15 8.98 1.43
CA GLU A 147 -7.07 10.43 1.19
C GLU A 147 -8.43 11.18 1.23
N LYS A 148 -9.53 10.45 1.48
CA LYS A 148 -10.89 11.02 1.51
C LYS A 148 -11.69 10.57 2.72
N ASN A 149 -12.34 9.41 2.62
CA ASN A 149 -13.42 9.00 3.53
C ASN A 149 -13.18 7.68 4.25
N TRP A 150 -12.08 7.01 3.99
CA TRP A 150 -11.75 5.69 4.55
C TRP A 150 -12.80 4.60 4.27
N ASN A 151 -13.57 4.74 3.18
CA ASN A 151 -14.61 3.77 2.84
C ASN A 151 -14.02 2.39 2.51
N CYS A 152 -12.77 2.34 2.03
CA CYS A 152 -12.01 1.11 1.82
C CYS A 152 -11.86 0.32 3.13
N ILE A 153 -11.44 0.96 4.22
CA ILE A 153 -11.25 0.31 5.52
C ILE A 153 -12.61 0.01 6.20
N LYS A 154 -13.61 0.87 6.00
CA LYS A 154 -14.99 0.58 6.45
C LYS A 154 -15.55 -0.68 5.77
N HIS A 155 -15.25 -0.89 4.49
CA HIS A 155 -15.61 -2.11 3.76
C HIS A 155 -14.82 -3.31 4.27
N TYR A 156 -13.49 -3.20 4.39
CA TYR A 156 -12.64 -4.24 4.96
C TYR A 156 -13.20 -4.79 6.27
N LYS A 157 -13.52 -3.92 7.23
CA LYS A 157 -14.07 -4.29 8.55
C LYS A 157 -15.43 -5.01 8.52
N LYS A 158 -16.15 -4.95 7.39
CA LYS A 158 -17.43 -5.66 7.22
C LYS A 158 -17.25 -7.07 6.67
N VAL A 159 -16.19 -7.33 5.91
CA VAL A 159 -16.02 -8.56 5.14
C VAL A 159 -14.82 -9.40 5.59
N GLU A 160 -13.93 -8.84 6.39
CA GLU A 160 -12.72 -9.47 6.90
C GLU A 160 -12.55 -9.23 8.40
N GLU A 161 -11.76 -10.09 9.03
CA GLU A 161 -11.33 -9.94 10.42
C GLU A 161 -10.41 -8.72 10.61
N SER A 162 -10.51 -8.07 11.76
CA SER A 162 -9.55 -7.02 12.14
C SER A 162 -8.25 -7.62 12.65
N PRO A 163 -7.08 -7.04 12.30
CA PRO A 163 -5.81 -7.46 12.88
C PRO A 163 -5.79 -7.39 14.40
N THR A 164 -5.10 -8.34 15.04
CA THR A 164 -4.85 -8.34 16.48
C THR A 164 -3.96 -7.17 16.90
N LEU A 165 -2.97 -6.86 16.04
CA LEU A 165 -2.07 -5.72 16.14
C LEU A 165 -1.84 -5.16 14.74
N SER A 166 -1.70 -3.86 14.60
CA SER A 166 -1.38 -3.24 13.32
C SER A 166 -0.47 -2.04 13.47
N PHE A 167 0.22 -1.73 12.36
CA PHE A 167 0.92 -0.47 12.18
C PHE A 167 0.70 0.03 10.75
N SER A 168 0.90 1.33 10.54
CA SER A 168 0.93 1.95 9.22
C SER A 168 2.35 2.46 8.94
N PRO A 169 2.92 2.17 7.76
CA PRO A 169 4.19 2.74 7.34
C PRO A 169 4.06 4.18 6.84
N ASP A 170 2.85 4.70 6.80
CA ASP A 170 2.47 6.04 6.33
C ASP A 170 2.61 7.07 7.45
N ALA A 171 3.84 7.24 7.95
CA ALA A 171 4.16 8.18 9.04
C ALA A 171 5.64 8.52 9.09
N ASP A 172 5.96 9.60 9.79
CA ASP A 172 7.32 10.00 10.07
C ASP A 172 7.99 9.10 11.11
N PHE A 173 9.32 8.98 11.02
CA PHE A 173 10.12 8.28 12.00
C PHE A 173 10.33 9.12 13.28
N PRO A 174 10.53 8.47 14.46
CA PRO A 174 10.67 7.01 14.62
C PRO A 174 9.35 6.25 14.77
N CYS A 175 8.32 6.84 15.35
CA CYS A 175 7.01 6.21 15.51
C CYS A 175 6.00 7.20 16.09
N ILE A 176 4.86 7.31 15.47
CA ILE A 176 3.68 7.98 16.02
C ILE A 176 2.82 6.89 16.66
N TYR A 177 2.66 6.92 17.97
CA TYR A 177 1.91 5.91 18.73
C TYR A 177 0.58 6.41 19.27
N ALA A 178 0.33 7.72 19.20
CA ALA A 178 -0.93 8.35 19.59
C ALA A 178 -1.13 9.66 18.82
N GLU A 179 -2.36 9.90 18.41
CA GLU A 179 -2.77 11.11 17.71
C GLU A 179 -4.02 11.72 18.34
N LYS A 180 -4.21 13.02 18.10
CA LYS A 180 -5.45 13.71 18.43
C LYS A 180 -6.48 13.53 17.31
N SER A 181 -7.76 13.50 17.65
CA SER A 181 -8.83 13.56 16.67
C SER A 181 -8.94 14.93 16.02
N ILE A 182 -9.33 14.95 14.75
CA ILE A 182 -9.72 16.17 14.03
C ILE A 182 -11.25 16.27 14.08
N LEU A 183 -11.77 17.39 14.58
CA LEU A 183 -13.19 17.73 14.55
C LEU A 183 -13.39 18.88 13.56
N ASN A 184 -14.10 18.62 12.46
CA ASN A 184 -14.52 19.66 11.53
C ASN A 184 -15.92 20.16 11.97
N CYS A 185 -16.04 21.43 12.35
CA CYS A 185 -17.31 22.11 12.60
C CYS A 185 -17.69 22.91 11.35
N TYR A 186 -18.88 22.66 10.79
CA TYR A 186 -19.47 23.38 9.67
C TYR A 186 -20.54 24.33 10.11
#